data_de939203bc7c5665c4944284444a106c
#
_entry.id   de939203bc7c5665c4944284444a106c
#
_cell.length_a   1.000
_cell.length_b   1.000
_cell.length_c   1.000
_cell.angle_alpha   90.00
_cell.angle_beta   90.00
_cell.angle_gamma   90.00
#
_symmetry.space_group_name_H-M   'P 1'
#
loop_
_entity.id
_entity.type
_entity.pdbx_description
1 polymer ?
#
loop_
_entity_poly.entity_id
_entity_poly.type
_entity_poly.pdbx_seq_one_letter_code
_entity_poly.pdbx_strand_id
1 'polypeptide(L)' 'MSTVDHIEALKAKHASLEHAIIEENSRPHPDDDAICSLKKRKLQIKDEITRLSTRSTSH' A
#
# COMPACT_ATOMS: atom_id res chain seq x y z
N MET A 1 -15.35 14.65 2.92
CA MET A 1 -14.95 13.23 2.87
C MET A 1 -14.67 12.73 4.27
N SER A 2 -15.17 11.55 4.58
CA SER A 2 -14.94 11.00 5.91
C SER A 2 -13.60 10.27 5.96
N THR A 3 -13.10 10.08 7.18
CA THR A 3 -11.86 9.33 7.39
C THR A 3 -11.99 7.90 6.89
N VAL A 4 -13.17 7.32 7.02
CA VAL A 4 -13.43 5.96 6.54
C VAL A 4 -13.24 5.88 5.03
N ASP A 5 -13.77 6.84 4.30
CA ASP A 5 -13.60 6.89 2.85
C ASP A 5 -12.14 6.99 2.46
N HIS A 6 -11.39 7.80 3.19
CA HIS A 6 -9.98 7.98 2.95
C HIS A 6 -9.19 6.69 3.20
N ILE A 7 -9.51 6.02 4.31
CA ILE A 7 -8.86 4.74 4.64
C ILE A 7 -9.18 3.70 3.59
N GLU A 8 -10.41 3.64 3.13
CA GLU A 8 -10.81 2.69 2.09
C GLU A 8 -10.08 2.94 0.78
N ALA A 9 -9.90 4.19 0.42
CA ALA A 9 -9.15 4.55 -0.78
C ALA A 9 -7.68 4.11 -0.63
N LEU A 10 -7.10 4.30 0.53
CA LEU A 10 -5.73 3.86 0.80
C LEU A 10 -5.61 2.35 0.75
N LYS A 11 -6.59 1.64 1.30
CA LYS A 11 -6.60 0.18 1.24
C LYS A 11 -6.66 -0.32 -0.19
N ALA A 12 -7.44 0.33 -1.03
CA ALA A 12 -7.52 -0.03 -2.45
C ALA A 12 -6.17 0.17 -3.13
N LYS A 13 -5.49 1.27 -2.84
CA LYS A 13 -4.16 1.54 -3.37
C LYS A 13 -3.16 0.50 -2.88
N HIS A 14 -3.25 0.13 -1.62
CA HIS A 14 -2.39 -0.89 -1.03
C HIS A 14 -2.54 -2.21 -1.78
N ALA A 15 -3.77 -2.63 -2.02
CA ALA A 15 -4.05 -3.86 -2.74
C ALA A 15 -3.52 -3.80 -4.18
N SER A 16 -3.67 -2.66 -4.84
CA SER A 16 -3.14 -2.45 -6.19
C SER A 16 -1.63 -2.61 -6.22
N LEU A 17 -0.96 -2.04 -5.23
CA LEU A 17 0.50 -2.14 -5.15
C LEU A 17 0.94 -3.57 -4.88
N GLU A 18 0.23 -4.29 -4.03
CA GLU A 18 0.52 -5.71 -3.80
C GLU A 18 0.43 -6.51 -5.08
N HIS A 19 -0.62 -6.27 -5.83
CA HIS A 19 -0.82 -6.94 -7.11
C HIS A 19 0.31 -6.63 -8.08
N ALA A 20 0.70 -5.37 -8.14
CA ALA A 20 1.79 -4.94 -9.01
C ALA A 20 3.11 -5.62 -8.62
N ILE A 21 3.37 -5.78 -7.32
CA ILE A 21 4.57 -6.45 -6.84
C ILE A 21 4.55 -7.92 -7.27
N ILE A 22 3.42 -8.58 -7.12
CA ILE A 22 3.28 -9.98 -7.52
C ILE A 22 3.51 -10.13 -9.01
N GLU A 23 2.93 -9.25 -9.82
CA GLU A 23 3.10 -9.26 -11.26
C GLU A 23 4.55 -9.07 -11.66
N GLU A 24 5.22 -8.11 -11.04
CA GLU A 24 6.62 -7.85 -11.34
C GLU A 24 7.49 -9.04 -10.97
N ASN A 25 7.21 -9.66 -9.83
CA ASN A 25 7.94 -10.84 -9.38
C ASN A 25 7.73 -12.05 -10.29
N SER A 26 6.61 -12.11 -10.99
CA SER A 26 6.28 -13.22 -11.88
C SER A 26 6.94 -13.12 -13.23
N ARG A 27 7.55 -12.01 -13.54
CA ARG A 27 8.22 -11.83 -14.83
C ARG A 27 9.47 -12.69 -14.90
N PRO A 28 9.85 -13.12 -16.11
CA PRO A 28 11.09 -13.89 -16.29
C PRO A 28 12.33 -13.14 -15.79
N HIS A 29 12.31 -11.82 -15.91
CA HIS A 29 13.42 -10.98 -15.45
C HIS A 29 12.84 -9.85 -14.57
N PRO A 30 12.56 -10.13 -13.29
CA PRO A 30 12.02 -9.11 -12.41
C PRO A 30 12.98 -7.94 -12.25
N ASP A 31 12.42 -6.74 -12.22
CA ASP A 31 13.22 -5.53 -12.01
C ASP A 31 13.24 -5.24 -10.50
N ASP A 32 14.38 -5.46 -9.88
CA ASP A 32 14.53 -5.26 -8.44
C ASP A 32 14.28 -3.82 -8.04
N ASP A 33 14.67 -2.86 -8.87
CA ASP A 33 14.42 -1.45 -8.59
C ASP A 33 12.94 -1.14 -8.58
N ALA A 34 12.21 -1.68 -9.55
CA ALA A 34 10.77 -1.49 -9.61
C ALA A 34 10.08 -2.12 -8.41
N ILE A 35 10.50 -3.34 -8.05
CA ILE A 35 9.94 -4.03 -6.89
C ILE A 35 10.22 -3.24 -5.63
N CYS A 36 11.43 -2.73 -5.48
CA CYS A 36 11.81 -1.94 -4.33
C CYS A 36 10.95 -0.67 -4.21
N SER A 37 10.75 0.03 -5.32
CA SER A 37 9.90 1.21 -5.36
C SER A 37 8.47 0.89 -4.95
N LEU A 38 7.94 -0.20 -5.48
CA LEU A 38 6.58 -0.62 -5.15
C LEU A 38 6.44 -0.98 -3.68
N LYS A 39 7.44 -1.67 -3.14
CA LYS A 39 7.45 -2.02 -1.72
C LYS A 39 7.49 -0.80 -0.82
N LYS A 40 8.27 0.20 -1.20
CA LYS A 40 8.33 1.47 -0.47
C LYS A 40 6.98 2.18 -0.45
N ARG A 41 6.33 2.24 -1.60
CA ARG A 41 5.01 2.85 -1.70
C ARG A 41 3.99 2.10 -0.87
N LYS A 42 4.02 0.79 -0.95
CA LYS A 42 3.12 -0.06 -0.17
C LYS A 42 3.31 0.20 1.31
N LEU A 43 4.55 0.29 1.75
CA LEU A 43 4.87 0.55 3.14
C LEU A 43 4.36 1.91 3.59
N GLN A 44 4.53 2.94 2.76
CA GLN A 44 4.03 4.29 3.06
C GLN A 44 2.52 4.30 3.21
N ILE A 45 1.81 3.64 2.31
CA ILE A 45 0.36 3.59 2.36
C ILE A 45 -0.11 2.82 3.59
N LYS A 46 0.54 1.70 3.88
CA LYS A 46 0.21 0.93 5.07
C LYS A 46 0.43 1.74 6.34
N ASP A 47 1.52 2.48 6.39
CA ASP A 47 1.83 3.35 7.52
C ASP A 47 0.74 4.41 7.71
N GLU A 48 0.29 4.99 6.60
CA GLU A 48 -0.77 5.98 6.64
C GLU A 48 -2.08 5.39 7.12
N ILE A 49 -2.43 4.20 6.63
CA ILE A 49 -3.63 3.49 7.08
C ILE A 49 -3.55 3.23 8.58
N THR A 50 -2.43 2.75 9.05
CA THR A 50 -2.22 2.45 10.47
C THR A 50 -2.34 3.70 11.29
N ARG A 51 -1.76 4.79 10.83
CA ARG A 51 -1.81 6.07 11.53
C ARG A 51 -3.23 6.58 11.65
N LEU A 52 -3.99 6.55 10.56
CA LEU A 52 -5.38 6.98 10.57
C LEU A 52 -6.24 6.08 11.42
N SER A 53 -6.00 4.79 11.35
CA SER A 53 -6.74 3.81 12.13
C SER A 53 -6.47 3.98 13.62
N THR A 54 -5.22 4.16 13.99
CA THR A 54 -4.84 4.38 15.38
C THR A 54 -5.47 5.65 15.92
N ARG A 55 -5.50 6.68 15.10
CA ARG A 55 -6.10 7.95 15.47
C ARG A 55 -7.59 7.79 15.73
N SER A 56 -8.25 7.00 14.90
CA SER A 56 -9.68 6.75 15.04
C SER A 56 -10.02 5.94 16.28
N THR A 57 -9.19 4.96 16.59
CA THR A 57 -9.42 4.10 17.73
C THR A 57 -8.88 4.65 19.01
N SER A 58 -8.01 5.58 18.93
CA SER A 58 -7.38 6.26 20.04
C SER A 58 -7.15 5.33 21.25
N HIS A 59 -6.00 5.10 21.55
CA HIS A 59 -5.75 4.37 22.78
C HIS A 59 -5.46 5.19 23.93
#